data_f366e9f0407be35994a338ee6a71a035
#
_entry.id   f366e9f0407be35994a338ee6a71a035
#
_cell.length_a   1.000
_cell.length_b   1.000
_cell.length_c   1.000
_cell.angle_alpha   90.00
_cell.angle_beta   90.00
_cell.angle_gamma   90.00
#
_symmetry.space_group_name_H-M   'P 1'
#
loop_
_entity.id
_entity.type
_entity.pdbx_description
1 polymer ?
#
loop_
_entity_poly.entity_id
_entity_poly.type
_entity_poly.pdbx_seq_one_letter_code
_entity_poly.pdbx_strand_id
1 'polypeptide(L)'
;MKEYICKIASVDETERKWNYEIRKQRKRKTVLEGLKEDAVEHIKNGQSVTYYGKLNNKIICETTAMFDESIIQNSDKLVGGKTVYLCNFSTDKRHQGKGYFSKLFRFMIDDLKNRGYGKFTLGVEPTETKNIKIYQHLGFNEFIKSGKETYPDGTVIDVDYYEMEL
;
A
#
# COMPACT_ATOMS: atom_id res chain seq x y z
N MET A 1 -21.19 3.98 19.69
CA MET A 1 -19.82 3.42 19.71
C MET A 1 -19.19 3.49 18.32
N LYS A 2 -17.91 3.88 18.26
CA LYS A 2 -17.17 3.87 17.01
C LYS A 2 -16.69 2.44 16.72
N GLU A 3 -17.11 1.87 15.61
CA GLU A 3 -16.67 0.55 15.18
C GLU A 3 -15.58 0.68 14.13
N TYR A 4 -14.40 0.07 14.40
CA TYR A 4 -13.30 -0.02 13.46
C TYR A 4 -13.06 -1.47 13.06
N ILE A 5 -13.09 -1.73 11.76
CA ILE A 5 -12.83 -3.06 11.21
C ILE A 5 -11.75 -3.00 10.12
N CYS A 6 -10.96 -4.06 10.06
CA CYS A 6 -9.99 -4.28 8.98
C CYS A 6 -10.53 -5.38 8.07
N LYS A 7 -10.38 -5.20 6.76
CA LYS A 7 -10.86 -6.19 5.79
C LYS A 7 -10.05 -6.17 4.51
N ILE A 8 -10.11 -7.27 3.78
CA ILE A 8 -9.63 -7.35 2.41
C ILE A 8 -10.65 -6.63 1.52
N ALA A 9 -10.17 -5.72 0.67
CA ALA A 9 -11.03 -4.96 -0.22
C ALA A 9 -11.58 -5.85 -1.33
N SER A 10 -12.88 -5.72 -1.61
CA SER A 10 -13.48 -6.30 -2.82
C SER A 10 -13.20 -5.42 -4.03
N VAL A 11 -13.40 -5.98 -5.24
CA VAL A 11 -13.31 -5.20 -6.49
C VAL A 11 -14.31 -4.03 -6.46
N ASP A 12 -15.54 -4.27 -6.03
CA ASP A 12 -16.58 -3.24 -5.96
C ASP A 12 -16.21 -2.10 -5.01
N GLU A 13 -15.66 -2.41 -3.83
CA GLU A 13 -15.19 -1.40 -2.88
C GLU A 13 -14.05 -0.57 -3.46
N THR A 14 -13.12 -1.24 -4.14
CA THR A 14 -11.98 -0.57 -4.78
C THR A 14 -12.45 0.38 -5.88
N GLU A 15 -13.38 -0.06 -6.73
CA GLU A 15 -13.96 0.80 -7.77
C GLU A 15 -14.68 2.02 -7.18
N ARG A 16 -15.48 1.82 -6.14
CA ARG A 16 -16.20 2.92 -5.46
C ARG A 16 -15.25 3.92 -4.84
N LYS A 17 -14.17 3.45 -4.21
CA LYS A 17 -13.15 4.31 -3.60
C LYS A 17 -12.48 5.18 -4.68
N TRP A 18 -12.03 4.59 -5.77
CA TRP A 18 -11.41 5.33 -6.87
C TRP A 18 -12.39 6.29 -7.54
N ASN A 19 -13.63 5.92 -7.75
CA ASN A 19 -14.65 6.80 -8.29
C ASN A 19 -14.88 8.03 -7.41
N TYR A 20 -14.85 7.84 -6.09
CA TYR A 20 -14.92 8.96 -5.14
C TYR A 20 -13.72 9.90 -5.29
N GLU A 21 -12.50 9.37 -5.36
CA GLU A 21 -11.28 10.17 -5.55
C GLU A 21 -11.30 10.94 -6.88
N ILE A 22 -11.75 10.30 -7.94
CA ILE A 22 -11.87 10.93 -9.27
C ILE A 22 -12.84 12.11 -9.22
N ARG A 23 -13.98 11.94 -8.58
CA ARG A 23 -14.96 13.06 -8.43
C ARG A 23 -14.39 14.20 -7.61
N LYS A 24 -13.58 13.91 -6.62
CA LYS A 24 -12.99 14.90 -5.72
C LYS A 24 -11.83 15.68 -6.36
N GLN A 25 -11.09 15.05 -7.28
CA GLN A 25 -9.89 15.60 -7.87
C GLN A 25 -10.00 15.68 -9.40
N ARG A 26 -10.94 16.45 -9.90
CA ARG A 26 -11.26 16.56 -11.34
C ARG A 26 -10.06 16.90 -12.24
N LYS A 27 -9.11 17.70 -11.75
CA LYS A 27 -7.90 18.06 -12.51
C LYS A 27 -6.98 16.87 -12.77
N ARG A 28 -7.10 15.82 -11.97
CA ARG A 28 -6.31 14.59 -12.08
C ARG A 28 -7.11 13.42 -12.65
N LYS A 29 -8.26 13.68 -13.22
CA LYS A 29 -9.21 12.65 -13.68
C LYS A 29 -8.55 11.57 -14.53
N THR A 30 -7.82 11.95 -15.58
CA THR A 30 -7.19 11.00 -16.51
C THR A 30 -6.17 10.11 -15.80
N VAL A 31 -5.31 10.69 -14.95
CA VAL A 31 -4.32 9.94 -14.18
C VAL A 31 -5.01 8.97 -13.20
N LEU A 32 -6.02 9.46 -12.48
CA LEU A 32 -6.74 8.63 -11.49
C LEU A 32 -7.56 7.52 -12.14
N GLU A 33 -8.13 7.74 -13.33
CA GLU A 33 -8.81 6.68 -14.09
C GLU A 33 -7.84 5.57 -14.48
N GLY A 34 -6.63 5.92 -14.94
CA GLY A 34 -5.59 4.93 -15.23
C GLY A 34 -5.16 4.14 -14.01
N LEU A 35 -4.96 4.81 -12.89
CA LEU A 35 -4.62 4.15 -11.62
C LEU A 35 -5.75 3.22 -11.14
N LYS A 36 -7.00 3.62 -11.32
CA LYS A 36 -8.16 2.78 -11.00
C LYS A 36 -8.17 1.51 -11.84
N GLU A 37 -7.99 1.64 -13.15
CA GLU A 37 -7.98 0.50 -14.07
C GLU A 37 -6.88 -0.49 -13.68
N ASP A 38 -5.67 0.00 -13.43
CA ASP A 38 -4.54 -0.83 -12.99
C ASP A 38 -4.84 -1.53 -11.67
N ALA A 39 -5.31 -0.81 -10.67
CA ALA A 39 -5.61 -1.37 -9.35
C ALA A 39 -6.65 -2.49 -9.43
N VAL A 40 -7.73 -2.26 -10.17
CA VAL A 40 -8.80 -3.25 -10.35
C VAL A 40 -8.30 -4.48 -11.12
N GLU A 41 -7.55 -4.27 -12.19
CA GLU A 41 -6.97 -5.35 -12.97
C GLU A 41 -6.00 -6.20 -12.15
N HIS A 42 -5.11 -5.57 -11.39
CA HIS A 42 -4.16 -6.28 -10.53
C HIS A 42 -4.87 -7.16 -9.49
N ILE A 43 -5.96 -6.67 -8.90
CA ILE A 43 -6.76 -7.45 -7.95
C ILE A 43 -7.42 -8.63 -8.66
N LYS A 44 -8.05 -8.41 -9.81
CA LYS A 44 -8.73 -9.45 -10.58
C LYS A 44 -7.77 -10.56 -11.04
N ASN A 45 -6.54 -10.18 -11.38
CA ASN A 45 -5.51 -11.12 -11.85
C ASN A 45 -4.73 -11.80 -10.71
N GLY A 46 -5.05 -11.51 -9.44
CA GLY A 46 -4.33 -12.07 -8.30
C GLY A 46 -2.92 -11.50 -8.11
N GLN A 47 -2.59 -10.38 -8.74
CA GLN A 47 -1.28 -9.75 -8.65
C GLN A 47 -1.14 -8.87 -7.41
N SER A 48 -2.25 -8.44 -6.83
CA SER A 48 -2.27 -7.63 -5.61
C SER A 48 -3.49 -7.92 -4.74
N VAL A 49 -3.38 -7.56 -3.47
CA VAL A 49 -4.48 -7.53 -2.50
C VAL A 49 -4.45 -6.18 -1.80
N THR A 50 -5.58 -5.53 -1.72
CA THR A 50 -5.75 -4.27 -0.99
C THR A 50 -6.49 -4.52 0.31
N TYR A 51 -6.07 -3.83 1.37
CA TYR A 51 -6.65 -3.94 2.70
C TYR A 51 -7.20 -2.57 3.11
N TYR A 52 -8.40 -2.54 3.65
CA TYR A 52 -9.04 -1.33 4.15
C TYR A 52 -9.28 -1.39 5.64
N GLY A 53 -8.97 -0.28 6.33
CA GLY A 53 -9.45 -0.01 7.67
C GLY A 53 -10.67 0.90 7.59
N LYS A 54 -11.80 0.44 8.12
CA LYS A 54 -13.08 1.15 8.04
C LYS A 54 -13.55 1.56 9.42
N LEU A 55 -13.81 2.84 9.62
CA LEU A 55 -14.41 3.36 10.84
C LEU A 55 -15.86 3.76 10.54
N ASN A 56 -16.81 3.13 11.23
CA ASN A 56 -18.24 3.33 10.99
C ASN A 56 -18.59 3.21 9.51
N ASN A 57 -18.09 2.16 8.88
CA ASN A 57 -18.32 1.82 7.47
C ASN A 57 -17.62 2.74 6.44
N LYS A 58 -16.80 3.70 6.90
CA LYS A 58 -16.04 4.60 6.04
C LYS A 58 -14.57 4.19 5.99
N ILE A 59 -13.99 4.10 4.79
CA ILE A 59 -12.57 3.80 4.62
C ILE A 59 -11.74 4.98 5.15
N ILE A 60 -10.89 4.72 6.14
CA ILE A 60 -9.97 5.72 6.72
C ILE A 60 -8.50 5.35 6.58
N CYS A 61 -8.21 4.07 6.35
CA CYS A 61 -6.85 3.57 6.12
C CYS A 61 -6.83 2.62 4.93
N GLU A 62 -5.70 2.58 4.22
CA GLU A 62 -5.48 1.56 3.20
C GLU A 62 -4.01 1.15 3.11
N THR A 63 -3.79 -0.05 2.62
CA THR A 63 -2.49 -0.57 2.23
C THR A 63 -2.68 -1.66 1.18
N THR A 64 -1.67 -1.87 0.34
CA THR A 64 -1.72 -2.87 -0.74
C THR A 64 -0.49 -3.75 -0.68
N ALA A 65 -0.69 -5.05 -0.88
CA ALA A 65 0.36 -6.04 -1.06
C ALA A 65 0.43 -6.44 -2.54
N MET A 66 1.62 -6.42 -3.11
CA MET A 66 1.87 -6.80 -4.51
C MET A 66 2.75 -8.03 -4.57
N PHE A 67 2.38 -9.00 -5.42
CA PHE A 67 3.01 -10.31 -5.51
C PHE A 67 3.77 -10.55 -6.82
N ASP A 68 3.55 -9.71 -7.83
CA ASP A 68 4.04 -9.92 -9.19
C ASP A 68 5.08 -8.87 -9.56
N GLU A 69 6.27 -9.33 -9.96
CA GLU A 69 7.37 -8.43 -10.35
C GLU A 69 7.00 -7.52 -11.53
N SER A 70 6.10 -7.95 -12.40
CA SER A 70 5.72 -7.19 -13.60
C SER A 70 4.99 -5.88 -13.30
N ILE A 71 4.43 -5.73 -12.10
CA ILE A 71 3.68 -4.54 -11.70
C ILE A 71 4.46 -3.65 -10.73
N ILE A 72 5.72 -3.97 -10.44
CA ILE A 72 6.55 -3.28 -9.43
C ILE A 72 7.79 -2.70 -10.11
N GLN A 73 8.00 -1.40 -9.97
CA GLN A 73 9.23 -0.75 -10.42
C GLN A 73 10.41 -1.22 -9.56
N ASN A 74 11.58 -1.41 -10.17
CA ASN A 74 12.79 -1.87 -9.49
C ASN A 74 12.58 -3.18 -8.72
N SER A 75 11.82 -4.12 -9.26
CA SER A 75 11.28 -5.29 -8.57
C SER A 75 12.33 -6.26 -8.01
N ASP A 76 13.56 -6.24 -8.51
CA ASP A 76 14.62 -7.13 -8.03
C ASP A 76 14.80 -6.99 -6.51
N LYS A 77 14.79 -8.12 -5.81
CA LYS A 77 14.86 -8.24 -4.34
C LYS A 77 13.65 -7.70 -3.57
N LEU A 78 12.65 -7.16 -4.26
CA LEU A 78 11.47 -6.59 -3.58
C LEU A 78 10.31 -7.57 -3.50
N VAL A 79 10.29 -8.58 -4.35
CA VAL A 79 9.18 -9.53 -4.47
C VAL A 79 9.69 -10.86 -5.00
N GLY A 80 8.96 -11.93 -4.75
CA GLY A 80 9.26 -13.27 -5.24
C GLY A 80 9.47 -14.29 -4.12
N GLY A 81 9.13 -15.54 -4.37
CA GLY A 81 9.17 -16.59 -3.34
C GLY A 81 8.24 -16.24 -2.18
N LYS A 82 8.80 -16.08 -0.99
CA LYS A 82 8.05 -15.71 0.22
C LYS A 82 8.07 -14.21 0.53
N THR A 83 8.49 -13.38 -0.42
CA THR A 83 8.64 -11.94 -0.29
C THR A 83 7.49 -11.20 -0.97
N VAL A 84 6.91 -10.22 -0.29
CA VAL A 84 5.80 -9.38 -0.76
C VAL A 84 6.22 -7.92 -0.72
N TYR A 85 5.89 -7.17 -1.76
CA TYR A 85 6.07 -5.72 -1.79
C TYR A 85 4.81 -5.02 -1.27
N LEU A 86 4.99 -4.13 -0.30
CA LEU A 86 3.90 -3.37 0.34
C LEU A 86 3.95 -1.92 -0.11
N CYS A 87 2.80 -1.35 -0.41
CA CYS A 87 2.68 0.03 -0.89
C CYS A 87 1.33 0.65 -0.53
N ASN A 88 1.12 1.89 -0.95
CA ASN A 88 -0.13 2.65 -0.76
C ASN A 88 -0.56 2.77 0.70
N PHE A 89 0.40 3.02 1.59
CA PHE A 89 0.10 3.29 2.99
C PHE A 89 -0.55 4.66 3.13
N SER A 90 -1.78 4.71 3.57
CA SER A 90 -2.44 5.98 3.85
C SER A 90 -3.42 5.89 5.01
N THR A 91 -3.56 7.02 5.69
CA THR A 91 -4.56 7.24 6.75
C THR A 91 -5.15 8.63 6.59
N ASP A 92 -6.47 8.73 6.64
CA ASP A 92 -7.17 10.02 6.64
C ASP A 92 -6.56 10.92 7.72
N LYS A 93 -6.25 12.17 7.37
CA LYS A 93 -5.56 13.12 8.26
C LYS A 93 -6.20 13.26 9.63
N ARG A 94 -7.53 13.23 9.69
CA ARG A 94 -8.30 13.36 10.94
C ARG A 94 -8.16 12.15 11.86
N HIS A 95 -7.66 11.05 11.35
CA HIS A 95 -7.57 9.77 12.06
C HIS A 95 -6.13 9.31 12.30
N GLN A 96 -5.14 10.12 11.91
CA GLN A 96 -3.72 9.81 12.13
C GLN A 96 -3.36 9.88 13.61
N GLY A 97 -2.37 9.08 14.01
CA GLY A 97 -1.84 9.07 15.38
C GLY A 97 -2.76 8.39 16.40
N LYS A 98 -3.78 7.66 15.97
CA LYS A 98 -4.76 6.99 16.85
C LYS A 98 -4.67 5.46 16.83
N GLY A 99 -3.64 4.92 16.18
CA GLY A 99 -3.41 3.47 16.13
C GLY A 99 -4.20 2.71 15.07
N TYR A 100 -5.01 3.35 14.26
CA TYR A 100 -5.81 2.67 13.24
C TYR A 100 -4.95 1.99 12.18
N PHE A 101 -3.92 2.67 11.69
CA PHE A 101 -3.01 2.09 10.71
C PHE A 101 -2.25 0.89 11.27
N SER A 102 -1.80 0.96 12.51
CA SER A 102 -1.10 -0.17 13.17
C SER A 102 -1.98 -1.42 13.24
N LYS A 103 -3.28 -1.25 13.46
CA LYS A 103 -4.24 -2.36 13.46
C LYS A 103 -4.41 -2.94 12.06
N LEU A 104 -4.52 -2.09 11.04
CA LEU A 104 -4.61 -2.52 9.65
C LEU A 104 -3.35 -3.25 9.21
N PHE A 105 -2.19 -2.71 9.55
CA PHE A 105 -0.89 -3.32 9.24
C PHE A 105 -0.79 -4.73 9.84
N ARG A 106 -1.13 -4.91 11.11
CA ARG A 106 -1.14 -6.24 11.74
C ARG A 106 -2.11 -7.20 11.07
N PHE A 107 -3.31 -6.72 10.73
CA PHE A 107 -4.29 -7.52 10.00
C PHE A 107 -3.72 -8.01 8.67
N MET A 108 -3.09 -7.13 7.90
CA MET A 108 -2.44 -7.46 6.63
C MET A 108 -1.32 -8.48 6.81
N ILE A 109 -0.42 -8.26 7.76
CA ILE A 109 0.71 -9.17 8.01
C ILE A 109 0.21 -10.55 8.42
N ASP A 110 -0.80 -10.65 9.27
CA ASP A 110 -1.40 -11.93 9.67
C ASP A 110 -2.01 -12.65 8.47
N ASP A 111 -2.73 -11.94 7.60
CA ASP A 111 -3.28 -12.53 6.38
C ASP A 111 -2.19 -13.02 5.43
N LEU A 112 -1.16 -12.21 5.20
CA LEU A 112 -0.05 -12.56 4.32
C LEU A 112 0.77 -13.72 4.89
N LYS A 113 0.99 -13.77 6.20
CA LYS A 113 1.64 -14.89 6.87
C LYS A 113 0.83 -16.17 6.67
N ASN A 114 -0.48 -16.11 6.82
CA ASN A 114 -1.37 -17.26 6.58
C ASN A 114 -1.34 -17.74 5.13
N ARG A 115 -1.00 -16.86 4.19
CA ARG A 115 -0.80 -17.21 2.77
C ARG A 115 0.59 -17.80 2.49
N GLY A 116 1.48 -17.84 3.47
CA GLY A 116 2.81 -18.41 3.36
C GLY A 116 3.95 -17.41 3.13
N TYR A 117 3.68 -16.12 3.22
CA TYR A 117 4.71 -15.08 3.08
C TYR A 117 5.38 -14.78 4.42
N GLY A 118 6.67 -14.42 4.38
CA GLY A 118 7.46 -14.18 5.60
C GLY A 118 8.43 -13.01 5.51
N LYS A 119 8.58 -12.42 4.33
CA LYS A 119 9.43 -11.26 4.12
C LYS A 119 8.63 -10.16 3.41
N PHE A 120 8.78 -8.94 3.87
CA PHE A 120 8.01 -7.80 3.38
C PHE A 120 8.95 -6.66 3.04
N THR A 121 8.70 -6.00 1.92
CA THR A 121 9.51 -4.88 1.44
C THR A 121 8.63 -3.66 1.19
N LEU A 122 9.22 -2.48 1.24
CA LEU A 122 8.57 -1.23 0.88
C LEU A 122 9.58 -0.22 0.37
N GLY A 123 9.09 0.81 -0.33
CA GLY A 123 9.88 1.94 -0.76
C GLY A 123 9.41 3.23 -0.07
N VAL A 124 10.34 4.12 0.19
CA VAL A 124 10.06 5.44 0.78
C VAL A 124 11.06 6.47 0.22
N GLU A 125 10.58 7.69 -0.02
CA GLU A 125 11.48 8.78 -0.42
C GLU A 125 12.45 9.10 0.74
N PRO A 126 13.77 9.24 0.45
CA PRO A 126 14.77 9.49 1.51
C PRO A 126 14.53 10.75 2.33
N THR A 127 13.81 11.72 1.77
CA THR A 127 13.46 12.99 2.43
C THR A 127 12.29 12.86 3.41
N GLU A 128 11.51 11.79 3.32
CA GLU A 128 10.36 11.56 4.20
C GLU A 128 10.78 10.91 5.52
N THR A 129 11.58 11.62 6.30
CA THR A 129 12.19 11.11 7.53
C THR A 129 11.16 10.66 8.57
N LYS A 130 9.99 11.32 8.63
CA LYS A 130 8.90 10.92 9.54
C LYS A 130 8.34 9.54 9.16
N ASN A 131 8.11 9.29 7.88
CA ASN A 131 7.61 8.00 7.39
C ASN A 131 8.65 6.90 7.61
N ILE A 132 9.93 7.18 7.36
CA ILE A 132 11.01 6.21 7.61
C ILE A 132 10.99 5.76 9.06
N LYS A 133 10.84 6.68 10.03
CA LYS A 133 10.76 6.33 11.45
C LYS A 133 9.55 5.45 11.76
N ILE A 134 8.39 5.73 11.15
CA ILE A 134 7.18 4.91 11.29
C ILE A 134 7.46 3.49 10.78
N TYR A 135 8.04 3.35 9.60
CA TYR A 135 8.35 2.05 9.00
C TYR A 135 9.39 1.27 9.81
N GLN A 136 10.41 1.95 10.32
CA GLN A 136 11.39 1.33 11.22
C GLN A 136 10.72 0.81 12.50
N HIS A 137 9.80 1.58 13.07
CA HIS A 137 9.03 1.14 14.24
C HIS A 137 8.17 -0.10 13.94
N LEU A 138 7.66 -0.22 12.72
CA LEU A 138 6.91 -1.40 12.28
C LEU A 138 7.81 -2.62 12.03
N GLY A 139 9.13 -2.44 11.94
CA GLY A 139 10.09 -3.52 11.76
C GLY A 139 10.92 -3.49 10.48
N PHE A 140 10.74 -2.48 9.61
CA PHE A 140 11.51 -2.34 8.36
C PHE A 140 12.87 -1.71 8.66
N ASN A 141 13.78 -2.49 9.22
CA ASN A 141 15.09 -2.00 9.69
C ASN A 141 16.25 -2.35 8.75
N GLU A 142 16.03 -3.22 7.77
CA GLU A 142 17.06 -3.63 6.83
C GLU A 142 16.95 -2.84 5.53
N PHE A 143 18.00 -2.08 5.21
CA PHE A 143 18.10 -1.36 3.94
C PHE A 143 18.45 -2.35 2.83
N ILE A 144 17.75 -2.27 1.69
CA ILE A 144 17.97 -3.13 0.54
C ILE A 144 18.81 -2.42 -0.52
N LYS A 145 18.28 -1.31 -1.02
CA LYS A 145 18.88 -0.56 -2.14
C LYS A 145 18.18 0.79 -2.31
N SER A 146 18.79 1.66 -3.13
CA SER A 146 18.18 2.89 -3.63
C SER A 146 17.82 2.74 -5.11
N GLY A 147 16.81 3.46 -5.55
CA GLY A 147 16.39 3.49 -6.95
C GLY A 147 15.60 4.74 -7.27
N LYS A 148 15.06 4.78 -8.48
CA LYS A 148 14.18 5.86 -8.94
C LYS A 148 12.85 5.26 -9.38
N GLU A 149 11.77 5.95 -9.05
CA GLU A 149 10.43 5.59 -9.54
C GLU A 149 9.85 6.74 -10.35
N THR A 150 9.07 6.37 -11.36
CA THR A 150 8.39 7.33 -12.22
C THR A 150 6.89 7.27 -11.95
N TYR A 151 6.30 8.41 -11.58
CA TYR A 151 4.87 8.54 -11.42
C TYR A 151 4.14 8.61 -12.77
N PRO A 152 2.83 8.33 -12.83
CA PRO A 152 2.07 8.38 -14.09
C PRO A 152 2.12 9.74 -14.81
N ASP A 153 2.38 10.84 -14.08
CA ASP A 153 2.53 12.17 -14.64
C ASP A 153 3.95 12.47 -15.19
N GLY A 154 4.86 11.48 -15.11
CA GLY A 154 6.24 11.60 -15.54
C GLY A 154 7.21 12.10 -14.47
N THR A 155 6.75 12.46 -13.29
CA THR A 155 7.61 12.87 -12.17
C THR A 155 8.48 11.70 -11.74
N VAL A 156 9.79 11.94 -11.60
CA VAL A 156 10.76 10.94 -11.13
C VAL A 156 11.18 11.30 -9.71
N ILE A 157 11.11 10.31 -8.82
CA ILE A 157 11.51 10.46 -7.41
C ILE A 157 12.61 9.47 -7.06
N ASP A 158 13.44 9.84 -6.07
CA ASP A 158 14.36 8.90 -5.44
C ASP A 158 13.61 8.07 -4.40
N VAL A 159 13.94 6.79 -4.32
CA VAL A 159 13.29 5.86 -3.38
C VAL A 159 14.36 4.99 -2.73
N ASP A 160 14.28 4.84 -1.41
CA ASP A 160 15.05 3.86 -0.65
C ASP A 160 14.12 2.70 -0.28
N TYR A 161 14.61 1.48 -0.44
CA TYR A 161 13.84 0.26 -0.16
C TYR A 161 14.36 -0.42 1.09
N TYR A 162 13.41 -0.86 1.91
CA TYR A 162 13.67 -1.53 3.19
C TYR A 162 12.91 -2.85 3.26
N GLU A 163 13.42 -3.78 4.10
CA GLU A 163 12.74 -5.05 4.35
C GLU A 163 12.52 -5.33 5.83
N MET A 164 11.52 -6.15 6.07
CA MET A 164 11.21 -6.75 7.35
C MET A 164 11.04 -8.25 7.14
N GLU A 165 11.63 -9.05 8.00
CA GLU A 165 11.48 -10.51 7.99
C GLU A 165 10.85 -10.97 9.31
N LEU A 166 9.89 -11.89 9.23
CA LEU A 166 9.22 -12.46 10.40
C LEU A 166 10.07 -13.53 11.08
#